data_c0f75af03ab7d6e16f840d575999773f
#
_entry.id   c0f75af03ab7d6e16f840d575999773f
#
_cell.length_a   1.000
_cell.length_b   1.000
_cell.length_c   1.000
_cell.angle_alpha   90.00
_cell.angle_beta   90.00
_cell.angle_gamma   90.00
#
_symmetry.space_group_name_H-M   'P 1'
#
loop_
_entity.id
_entity.type
_entity.pdbx_description
1 polymer ?
#
loop_
_entity_poly.entity_id
_entity_poly.type
_entity_poly.pdbx_seq_one_letter_code
_entity_poly.pdbx_strand_id
1 'polypeptide(L)'
;VAGVTQTEAKKSSDLFMKTRYLDEITGNRGVIFATGTPVSNSMVELYTMQRYLQFETLRKYKLQHFDAWASLFGETVSKMELAPEGKGLRMKARFAKFHNLPELMSIFKQTADIQTEDMLHLPVPKANYETVSVKPSQIQKEMVGELAERAKKLEINLSPDLKIICLMLPMMDVKLH
;
A
#
# COMPACT_ATOMS: atom_id res chain seq x y z
N VAL A 1 -2.73 10.91 -5.36
CA VAL A 1 -3.43 10.34 -4.20
C VAL A 1 -2.39 9.66 -3.32
N ALA A 2 -2.41 9.93 -2.02
CA ALA A 2 -1.47 9.31 -1.09
C ALA A 2 -1.71 7.79 -1.01
N GLY A 3 -0.63 7.01 -1.03
CA GLY A 3 -0.68 5.54 -1.03
C GLY A 3 -0.50 4.90 -2.40
N VAL A 4 -0.45 5.69 -3.48
CA VAL A 4 -0.07 5.22 -4.81
C VAL A 4 1.41 5.50 -5.00
N THR A 5 2.24 4.48 -4.87
CA THR A 5 3.67 4.58 -5.16
C THR A 5 3.92 4.26 -6.62
N GLN A 6 4.55 5.17 -7.33
CA GLN A 6 5.15 4.91 -8.64
C GLN A 6 6.61 4.54 -8.41
N THR A 7 7.07 3.48 -9.07
CA THR A 7 8.46 3.07 -9.04
C THR A 7 8.99 2.93 -10.46
N GLU A 8 10.17 3.45 -10.69
CA GLU A 8 10.95 3.22 -11.92
C GLU A 8 11.79 1.94 -11.84
N ALA A 9 11.54 1.10 -10.84
CA ALA A 9 12.30 -0.13 -10.63
C ALA A 9 12.14 -1.07 -11.83
N LYS A 10 13.25 -1.37 -12.48
CA LYS A 10 13.33 -2.30 -13.63
C LYS A 10 12.75 -3.68 -13.30
N LYS A 11 12.85 -4.12 -12.04
CA LYS A 11 12.32 -5.43 -11.58
C LYS A 11 10.82 -5.56 -11.75
N SER A 12 10.03 -4.53 -11.42
CA SER A 12 8.57 -4.60 -11.54
C SER A 12 8.12 -4.60 -12.99
N SER A 13 8.77 -3.80 -13.84
CA SER A 13 8.49 -3.80 -15.28
C SER A 13 8.87 -5.12 -15.94
N ASP A 14 10.04 -5.68 -15.60
CA ASP A 14 10.50 -6.96 -16.11
C ASP A 14 9.57 -8.11 -15.67
N LEU A 15 9.17 -8.15 -14.41
CA LEU A 15 8.21 -9.13 -13.90
C LEU A 15 6.87 -9.02 -14.63
N PHE A 16 6.37 -7.80 -14.83
CA PHE A 16 5.11 -7.59 -15.53
C PHE A 16 5.18 -8.09 -16.98
N MET A 17 6.24 -7.78 -17.70
CA MET A 17 6.42 -8.24 -19.08
C MET A 17 6.50 -9.76 -19.17
N LYS A 18 7.23 -10.41 -18.26
CA LYS A 18 7.32 -11.87 -18.17
C LYS A 18 5.95 -12.51 -17.88
N THR A 19 5.21 -11.93 -16.96
CA THR A 19 3.85 -12.39 -16.64
C THR A 19 2.94 -12.30 -17.85
N ARG A 20 2.96 -11.18 -18.57
CA ARG A 20 2.19 -11.01 -19.80
C ARG A 20 2.55 -12.03 -20.89
N TYR A 21 3.83 -12.26 -21.08
CA TYR A 21 4.31 -13.28 -22.03
C TYR A 21 3.84 -14.69 -21.63
N LEU A 22 3.93 -15.05 -20.36
CA LEU A 22 3.45 -16.35 -19.86
C LEU A 22 1.94 -16.50 -20.05
N ASP A 23 1.16 -15.47 -19.77
CA ASP A 23 -0.28 -15.47 -19.99
C ASP A 23 -0.64 -15.71 -21.47
N GLU A 24 0.09 -15.08 -22.37
CA GLU A 24 -0.12 -15.24 -23.82
C GLU A 24 0.12 -16.68 -24.30
N ILE A 25 1.25 -17.28 -23.89
CA ILE A 25 1.62 -18.64 -24.35
C ILE A 25 0.87 -19.76 -23.62
N THR A 26 0.33 -19.50 -22.42
CA THR A 26 -0.36 -20.52 -21.62
C THR A 26 -1.87 -20.35 -21.54
N GLY A 27 -2.42 -19.33 -22.19
CA GLY A 27 -3.85 -19.01 -22.10
C GLY A 27 -4.27 -18.58 -20.68
N ASN A 28 -3.51 -17.67 -20.07
CA ASN A 28 -3.72 -17.13 -18.69
C ASN A 28 -3.60 -18.16 -17.56
N ARG A 29 -2.72 -19.15 -17.71
CA ARG A 29 -2.50 -20.23 -16.72
C ARG A 29 -1.07 -20.36 -16.24
N GLY A 30 -0.18 -19.48 -16.69
CA GLY A 30 1.26 -19.58 -16.45
C GLY A 30 1.75 -18.97 -15.14
N VAL A 31 0.92 -18.28 -14.39
CA VAL A 31 1.34 -17.50 -13.21
C VAL A 31 0.46 -17.78 -12.02
N ILE A 32 1.08 -18.11 -10.89
CA ILE A 32 0.41 -18.33 -9.60
C ILE A 32 1.08 -17.46 -8.54
N PHE A 33 0.29 -16.67 -7.83
CA PHE A 33 0.74 -15.93 -6.66
C PHE A 33 0.14 -16.55 -5.41
N ALA A 34 0.96 -16.73 -4.38
CA ALA A 34 0.52 -17.18 -3.06
C ALA A 34 0.96 -16.16 -2.00
N THR A 35 0.02 -15.67 -1.22
CA THR A 35 0.27 -14.70 -0.15
C THR A 35 -0.77 -14.82 0.96
N GLY A 36 -0.35 -14.63 2.21
CA GLY A 36 -1.27 -14.51 3.34
C GLY A 36 -1.84 -13.09 3.52
N THR A 37 -1.32 -12.10 2.79
CA THR A 37 -1.69 -10.69 2.93
C THR A 37 -1.78 -10.00 1.57
N PRO A 38 -2.83 -10.30 0.76
CA PRO A 38 -2.97 -9.72 -0.58
C PRO A 38 -3.15 -8.20 -0.57
N VAL A 39 -3.64 -7.65 0.54
CA VAL A 39 -3.77 -6.22 0.80
C VAL A 39 -3.25 -5.95 2.20
N SER A 40 -2.10 -5.30 2.34
CA SER A 40 -1.48 -5.03 3.64
C SER A 40 -1.44 -3.55 4.00
N ASN A 41 -0.96 -2.72 3.10
CA ASN A 41 -0.73 -1.30 3.37
C ASN A 41 -1.64 -0.36 2.59
N SER A 42 -2.07 -0.77 1.41
CA SER A 42 -2.86 0.06 0.51
C SER A 42 -3.81 -0.79 -0.33
N MET A 43 -4.99 -0.25 -0.55
CA MET A 43 -5.98 -0.84 -1.45
C MET A 43 -5.50 -0.95 -2.90
N VAL A 44 -4.49 -0.17 -3.28
CA VAL A 44 -3.81 -0.22 -4.59
C VAL A 44 -3.12 -1.57 -4.82
N GLU A 45 -2.76 -2.27 -3.74
CA GLU A 45 -2.15 -3.60 -3.84
C GLU A 45 -3.09 -4.60 -4.50
N LEU A 46 -4.40 -4.52 -4.24
CA LEU A 46 -5.38 -5.37 -4.91
C LEU A 46 -5.47 -5.09 -6.41
N TYR A 47 -5.44 -3.82 -6.83
CA TYR A 47 -5.33 -3.47 -8.24
C TYR A 47 -4.05 -4.05 -8.86
N THR A 48 -2.94 -3.96 -8.15
CA THR A 48 -1.67 -4.53 -8.61
C THR A 48 -1.78 -6.04 -8.81
N MET A 49 -2.36 -6.76 -7.86
CA MET A 49 -2.61 -8.20 -7.99
C MET A 49 -3.50 -8.53 -9.21
N GLN A 50 -4.61 -7.81 -9.38
CA GLN A 50 -5.48 -7.99 -10.55
C GLN A 50 -4.76 -7.67 -11.86
N ARG A 51 -3.89 -6.67 -11.88
CA ARG A 51 -3.10 -6.30 -13.06
C ARG A 51 -2.16 -7.43 -13.50
N TYR A 52 -1.62 -8.20 -12.57
CA TYR A 52 -0.78 -9.36 -12.88
C TYR A 52 -1.61 -10.59 -13.26
N LEU A 53 -2.70 -10.87 -12.57
CA LEU A 53 -3.43 -12.14 -12.67
C LEU A 53 -4.68 -12.07 -13.55
N GLN A 54 -5.24 -10.88 -13.76
CA GLN A 54 -6.52 -10.67 -14.45
C GLN A 54 -6.44 -9.56 -15.50
N PHE A 55 -5.31 -9.37 -16.16
CA PHE A 55 -5.11 -8.25 -17.07
C PHE A 55 -6.16 -8.21 -18.19
N GLU A 56 -6.47 -9.33 -18.80
CA GLU A 56 -7.46 -9.39 -19.89
C GLU A 56 -8.89 -9.12 -19.37
N THR A 57 -9.20 -9.56 -18.16
CA THR A 57 -10.47 -9.22 -17.50
C THR A 57 -10.58 -7.72 -17.24
N LEU A 58 -9.52 -7.11 -16.69
CA LEU A 58 -9.47 -5.65 -16.49
C LEU A 58 -9.61 -4.91 -17.83
N ARG A 59 -8.96 -5.38 -18.89
CA ARG A 59 -9.04 -4.79 -20.22
C ARG A 59 -10.44 -4.89 -20.80
N LYS A 60 -11.10 -6.04 -20.66
CA LYS A 60 -12.49 -6.27 -21.09
C LYS A 60 -13.46 -5.28 -20.44
N TYR A 61 -13.26 -4.99 -19.14
CA TYR A 61 -14.07 -4.01 -18.40
C TYR A 61 -13.56 -2.57 -18.50
N LYS A 62 -12.51 -2.30 -19.28
CA LYS A 62 -11.86 -0.99 -19.41
C LYS A 62 -11.28 -0.45 -18.09
N LEU A 63 -10.85 -1.35 -17.22
CA LEU A 63 -10.28 -1.09 -15.89
C LEU A 63 -8.76 -1.29 -15.83
N GLN A 64 -8.08 -1.43 -16.97
CA GLN A 64 -6.65 -1.65 -17.06
C GLN A 64 -5.81 -0.46 -16.57
N HIS A 65 -6.39 0.73 -16.52
CA HIS A 65 -5.77 1.94 -15.98
C HIS A 65 -6.24 2.16 -14.54
N PHE A 66 -5.29 2.52 -13.67
CA PHE A 66 -5.57 2.70 -12.25
C PHE A 66 -6.69 3.71 -11.99
N ASP A 67 -6.71 4.82 -12.71
CA ASP A 67 -7.71 5.88 -12.49
C ASP A 67 -9.15 5.38 -12.79
N ALA A 68 -9.32 4.57 -13.84
CA ALA A 68 -10.60 3.97 -14.17
C ALA A 68 -11.04 2.96 -13.10
N TRP A 69 -10.11 2.11 -12.63
CA TRP A 69 -10.36 1.15 -11.57
C TRP A 69 -10.67 1.86 -10.24
N ALA A 70 -9.88 2.88 -9.89
CA ALA A 70 -10.04 3.64 -8.66
C ALA A 70 -11.35 4.44 -8.62
N SER A 71 -11.81 4.96 -9.76
CA SER A 71 -13.09 5.67 -9.84
C SER A 71 -14.29 4.76 -9.61
N LEU A 72 -14.17 3.47 -9.93
CA LEU A 72 -15.24 2.49 -9.75
C LEU A 72 -15.23 1.83 -8.37
N PHE A 73 -14.04 1.55 -7.83
CA PHE A 73 -13.88 0.72 -6.63
C PHE A 73 -13.29 1.45 -5.43
N GLY A 74 -12.92 2.70 -5.58
CA GLY A 74 -12.24 3.44 -4.55
C GLY A 74 -12.93 4.69 -4.07
N GLU A 75 -12.88 4.90 -2.77
CA GLU A 75 -13.35 6.09 -2.11
C GLU A 75 -12.17 6.80 -1.43
N THR A 76 -12.03 8.09 -1.71
CA THR A 76 -11.03 8.93 -1.06
C THR A 76 -11.61 9.50 0.22
N VAL A 77 -10.96 9.20 1.34
CA VAL A 77 -11.35 9.73 2.66
C VAL A 77 -10.34 10.76 3.12
N SER A 78 -10.84 11.94 3.46
CA SER A 78 -10.03 12.98 4.10
C SER A 78 -10.09 12.84 5.61
N LYS A 79 -8.93 12.69 6.24
CA LYS A 79 -8.80 12.65 7.71
C LYS A 79 -7.83 13.72 8.19
N MET A 80 -8.10 14.20 9.39
CA MET A 80 -7.16 15.04 10.11
C MET A 80 -6.07 14.15 10.70
N GLU A 81 -4.82 14.44 10.35
CA GLU A 81 -3.63 13.74 10.83
C GLU A 81 -2.71 14.72 11.53
N LEU A 82 -1.92 14.22 12.47
CA LEU A 82 -0.86 15.01 13.07
C LEU A 82 0.13 15.42 11.97
N ALA A 83 0.48 16.69 11.93
CA ALA A 83 1.47 17.17 10.98
C ALA A 83 2.84 16.54 11.25
N PRO A 84 3.68 16.27 10.23
CA PRO A 84 4.99 15.61 10.40
C PRO A 84 5.93 16.31 11.36
N GLU A 85 5.81 17.62 11.50
CA GLU A 85 6.55 18.45 12.45
C GLU A 85 6.11 18.24 13.90
N GLY A 86 5.12 17.37 14.16
CA GLY A 86 4.65 17.02 15.50
C GLY A 86 3.78 18.08 16.17
N LYS A 87 3.46 19.17 15.50
CA LYS A 87 2.59 20.25 15.99
C LYS A 87 1.51 20.59 14.98
N GLY A 88 0.27 20.61 15.42
CA GLY A 88 -0.89 20.92 14.58
C GLY A 88 -1.48 19.70 13.87
N LEU A 89 -2.59 19.93 13.21
CA LEU A 89 -3.33 18.92 12.43
C LEU A 89 -3.41 19.38 10.98
N ARG A 90 -3.26 18.43 10.05
CA ARG A 90 -3.46 18.67 8.62
C ARG A 90 -4.52 17.74 8.05
N MET A 91 -5.27 18.22 7.10
CA MET A 91 -6.16 17.39 6.31
C MET A 91 -5.36 16.61 5.27
N LYS A 92 -5.46 15.28 5.27
CA LYS A 92 -4.86 14.43 4.24
C LYS A 92 -5.91 13.52 3.63
N ALA A 93 -6.05 13.63 2.32
CA ALA A 93 -6.88 12.73 1.54
C ALA A 93 -6.10 11.44 1.24
N ARG A 94 -6.70 10.30 1.55
CA ARG A 94 -6.16 8.98 1.23
C ARG A 94 -7.21 8.15 0.54
N PHE A 95 -6.75 7.30 -0.36
CA PHE A 95 -7.55 6.22 -0.92
C PHE A 95 -7.69 5.15 0.18
N ALA A 96 -8.81 5.15 0.91
CA ALA A 96 -8.90 4.44 2.18
C ALA A 96 -10.08 3.49 2.32
N LYS A 97 -11.04 3.53 1.39
CA LYS A 97 -12.20 2.65 1.42
C LYS A 97 -12.46 2.05 0.06
N PHE A 98 -12.97 0.82 0.06
CA PHE A 98 -13.54 0.22 -1.12
C PHE A 98 -14.98 0.69 -1.30
N HIS A 99 -15.27 1.15 -2.50
CA HIS A 99 -16.61 1.32 -3.01
C HIS A 99 -16.95 0.08 -3.86
N ASN A 100 -18.23 -0.29 -3.94
CA ASN A 100 -18.69 -1.42 -4.75
C ASN A 100 -17.89 -2.73 -4.54
N LEU A 101 -17.60 -3.03 -3.26
CA LEU A 101 -16.81 -4.20 -2.86
C LEU A 101 -17.37 -5.53 -3.36
N PRO A 102 -18.71 -5.79 -3.38
CA PRO A 102 -19.25 -7.05 -3.87
C PRO A 102 -18.87 -7.35 -5.32
N GLU A 103 -18.90 -6.34 -6.18
CA GLU A 103 -18.59 -6.46 -7.60
C GLU A 103 -17.07 -6.65 -7.80
N LEU A 104 -16.26 -5.89 -7.08
CA LEU A 104 -14.81 -6.06 -7.04
C LEU A 104 -14.43 -7.49 -6.63
N MET A 105 -15.03 -8.01 -5.57
CA MET A 105 -14.77 -9.36 -5.07
C MET A 105 -15.29 -10.43 -6.03
N SER A 106 -16.40 -10.20 -6.70
CA SER A 106 -16.91 -11.09 -7.74
C SER A 106 -15.93 -11.22 -8.91
N ILE A 107 -15.33 -10.12 -9.34
CA ILE A 107 -14.29 -10.13 -10.39
C ILE A 107 -13.03 -10.83 -9.86
N PHE A 108 -12.58 -10.51 -8.65
CA PHE A 108 -11.34 -11.05 -8.11
C PHE A 108 -11.41 -12.56 -7.89
N LYS A 109 -12.52 -13.07 -7.36
CA LYS A 109 -12.76 -14.50 -7.14
C LYS A 109 -12.78 -15.37 -8.40
N GLN A 110 -12.86 -14.78 -9.59
CA GLN A 110 -12.73 -15.54 -10.84
C GLN A 110 -11.34 -16.13 -11.04
N THR A 111 -10.32 -15.56 -10.37
CA THR A 111 -8.92 -15.99 -10.49
C THR A 111 -8.31 -16.36 -9.13
N ALA A 112 -8.83 -15.81 -8.04
CA ALA A 112 -8.27 -16.00 -6.70
C ALA A 112 -9.07 -17.03 -5.90
N ASP A 113 -8.37 -18.01 -5.34
CA ASP A 113 -8.88 -18.84 -4.24
C ASP A 113 -8.59 -18.13 -2.91
N ILE A 114 -9.63 -17.76 -2.19
CA ILE A 114 -9.54 -16.99 -0.96
C ILE A 114 -9.95 -17.88 0.21
N GLN A 115 -8.99 -18.16 1.08
CA GLN A 115 -9.21 -18.92 2.30
C GLN A 115 -9.03 -17.98 3.50
N THR A 116 -10.06 -17.85 4.32
CA THR A 116 -10.00 -17.08 5.56
C THR A 116 -9.63 -17.96 6.74
N GLU A 117 -9.19 -17.36 7.84
CA GLU A 117 -8.85 -18.09 9.08
C GLU A 117 -10.01 -18.98 9.55
N ASP A 118 -11.25 -18.49 9.50
CA ASP A 118 -12.44 -19.24 9.88
C ASP A 118 -12.69 -20.46 8.98
N MET A 119 -12.34 -20.38 7.70
CA MET A 119 -12.49 -21.49 6.75
C MET A 119 -11.43 -22.59 6.96
N LEU A 120 -10.25 -22.20 7.41
CA LEU A 120 -9.11 -23.11 7.56
C LEU A 120 -9.13 -23.87 8.88
N HIS A 121 -9.91 -23.43 9.88
CA HIS A 121 -9.97 -24.04 11.23
C HIS A 121 -8.60 -24.33 11.83
N LEU A 122 -7.63 -23.44 11.61
CA LEU A 122 -6.27 -23.62 12.10
C LEU A 122 -6.24 -23.53 13.63
N PRO A 123 -5.42 -24.36 14.30
CA PRO A 123 -5.21 -24.26 15.74
C PRO A 123 -4.34 -23.03 16.05
N VAL A 124 -4.96 -21.86 16.08
CA VAL A 124 -4.27 -20.60 16.36
C VAL A 124 -4.18 -20.39 17.87
N PRO A 125 -2.98 -20.11 18.43
CA PRO A 125 -2.84 -19.80 19.85
C PRO A 125 -3.65 -18.55 20.21
N LYS A 126 -4.29 -18.58 21.38
CA LYS A 126 -4.99 -17.41 21.91
C LYS A 126 -3.97 -16.34 22.28
N ALA A 127 -4.02 -15.18 21.62
CA ALA A 127 -3.15 -14.06 21.90
C ALA A 127 -3.76 -13.16 22.99
N ASN A 128 -2.96 -12.81 23.99
CA ASN A 128 -3.27 -11.77 24.95
C ASN A 128 -2.51 -10.51 24.54
N TYR A 129 -3.23 -9.42 24.28
CA TYR A 129 -2.64 -8.15 23.92
C TYR A 129 -2.58 -7.24 25.13
N GLU A 130 -1.38 -6.79 25.48
CA GLU A 130 -1.16 -5.81 26.54
C GLU A 130 -0.42 -4.61 25.96
N THR A 131 -0.93 -3.42 26.20
CA THR A 131 -0.29 -2.18 25.76
C THR A 131 0.49 -1.58 26.93
N VAL A 132 1.82 -1.68 26.86
CA VAL A 132 2.70 -1.06 27.86
C VAL A 132 3.14 0.30 27.35
N SER A 133 2.71 1.35 28.04
CA SER A 133 3.10 2.73 27.73
C SER A 133 4.31 3.13 28.57
N VAL A 134 5.39 3.51 27.92
CA VAL A 134 6.62 3.95 28.56
C VAL A 134 6.97 5.40 28.20
N LYS A 135 7.61 6.12 29.11
CA LYS A 135 8.09 7.48 28.83
C LYS A 135 9.28 7.41 27.87
N PRO A 136 9.32 8.27 26.84
CA PRO A 136 10.45 8.31 25.92
C PRO A 136 11.75 8.68 26.65
N SER A 137 12.87 8.04 26.25
CA SER A 137 14.20 8.37 26.73
C SER A 137 14.62 9.79 26.29
N GLN A 138 15.66 10.33 26.91
CA GLN A 138 16.20 11.64 26.53
C GLN A 138 16.67 11.63 25.06
N ILE A 139 17.37 10.58 24.64
CA ILE A 139 17.86 10.41 23.28
C ILE A 139 16.68 10.40 22.28
N GLN A 140 15.60 9.68 22.58
CA GLN A 140 14.41 9.67 21.71
C GLN A 140 13.77 11.05 21.58
N LYS A 141 13.71 11.83 22.66
CA LYS A 141 13.19 13.21 22.63
C LYS A 141 14.04 14.12 21.74
N GLU A 142 15.35 14.01 21.84
CA GLU A 142 16.31 14.77 21.02
C GLU A 142 16.17 14.41 19.54
N MET A 143 16.17 13.12 19.20
CA MET A 143 15.97 12.66 17.83
C MET A 143 14.63 13.12 17.23
N VAL A 144 13.54 13.03 17.99
CA VAL A 144 12.23 13.51 17.53
C VAL A 144 12.25 15.03 17.35
N GLY A 145 12.92 15.77 18.23
CA GLY A 145 13.11 17.21 18.11
C GLY A 145 13.84 17.61 16.83
N GLU A 146 14.94 16.94 16.52
CA GLU A 146 15.71 17.16 15.30
C GLU A 146 14.89 16.84 14.04
N LEU A 147 14.14 15.72 14.05
CA LEU A 147 13.28 15.34 12.93
C LEU A 147 12.15 16.37 12.73
N ALA A 148 11.56 16.87 13.81
CA ALA A 148 10.52 17.90 13.74
C ALA A 148 11.05 19.23 13.17
N GLU A 149 12.26 19.64 13.54
CA GLU A 149 12.89 20.85 12.98
C GLU A 149 13.26 20.67 11.49
N ARG A 150 13.70 19.48 11.11
CA ARG A 150 13.93 19.15 9.68
C ARG A 150 12.64 19.16 8.88
N ALA A 151 11.56 18.60 9.43
CA ALA A 151 10.24 18.61 8.80
C ALA A 151 9.76 20.04 8.52
N LYS A 152 9.90 20.95 9.49
CA LYS A 152 9.56 22.36 9.30
C LYS A 152 10.35 23.03 8.19
N LYS A 153 11.64 22.78 8.10
CA LYS A 153 12.50 23.35 7.04
C LYS A 153 12.11 22.85 5.64
N LEU A 154 11.65 21.61 5.53
CA LEU A 154 11.24 21.00 4.26
C LEU A 154 9.84 21.47 3.81
N GLU A 155 8.99 21.93 4.73
CA GLU A 155 7.63 22.37 4.42
C GLU A 155 7.57 23.58 3.47
N ILE A 156 8.62 24.37 3.44
CA ILE A 156 8.70 25.63 2.67
C ILE A 156 8.92 25.37 1.17
N ASN A 157 9.54 24.25 0.75
CA ASN A 157 10.09 24.13 -0.61
C ASN A 157 9.75 22.84 -1.40
N LEU A 158 8.94 21.90 -0.89
CA LEU A 158 8.75 20.61 -1.56
C LEU A 158 7.28 20.17 -1.59
N SER A 159 6.91 19.41 -2.62
CA SER A 159 5.61 18.74 -2.67
C SER A 159 5.43 17.75 -1.49
N PRO A 160 4.19 17.45 -1.06
CA PRO A 160 3.95 16.60 0.12
C PRO A 160 4.65 15.24 0.07
N ASP A 161 4.77 14.64 -1.12
CA ASP A 161 5.36 13.31 -1.30
C ASP A 161 6.89 13.32 -1.20
N LEU A 162 7.53 14.34 -1.76
CA LEU A 162 8.98 14.54 -1.64
C LEU A 162 9.43 14.88 -0.22
N LYS A 163 8.58 15.57 0.57
CA LYS A 163 8.86 15.86 1.98
C LYS A 163 9.03 14.60 2.83
N ILE A 164 8.19 13.59 2.60
CA ILE A 164 8.25 12.31 3.33
C ILE A 164 9.51 11.53 2.99
N ILE A 165 9.89 11.48 1.71
CA ILE A 165 11.09 10.79 1.25
C ILE A 165 12.35 11.42 1.86
N CYS A 166 12.46 12.75 1.84
CA CYS A 166 13.60 13.46 2.43
C CYS A 166 13.69 13.32 3.95
N LEU A 167 12.58 13.10 4.64
CA LEU A 167 12.58 12.84 6.10
C LEU A 167 13.08 11.43 6.44
N MET A 168 12.86 10.46 5.56
CA MET A 168 13.22 9.06 5.79
C MET A 168 14.65 8.70 5.38
N LEU A 169 15.26 9.46 4.46
CA LEU A 169 16.60 9.19 3.96
C LEU A 169 17.67 9.01 5.05
N PRO A 170 17.78 9.85 6.10
CA PRO A 170 18.80 9.64 7.13
C PRO A 170 18.49 8.58 8.16
N MET A 171 17.24 8.09 8.22
CA MET A 171 16.90 6.91 9.03
C MET A 171 17.39 5.61 8.40
N MET A 172 17.64 5.60 7.08
CA MET A 172 18.21 4.44 6.39
C MET A 172 19.74 4.34 6.58
N ASP A 173 20.44 5.46 6.76
CA ASP A 173 21.90 5.48 6.99
C ASP A 173 22.28 5.02 8.42
N VAL A 174 21.37 5.11 9.38
CA VAL A 174 21.62 4.67 10.76
C VAL A 174 21.57 3.14 10.95
N LYS A 175 21.10 2.39 9.94
CA LYS A 175 21.03 0.92 9.97
C LYS A 175 22.23 0.20 9.39
N LEU A 176 23.31 0.92 8.99
CA LEU A 176 24.47 0.34 8.33
C LEU A 176 25.79 0.43 9.12
N HIS A 177 25.72 0.60 10.44
CA HIS A 177 26.91 0.48 11.32
C HIS A 177 26.61 -0.37 12.55
#